data_5b6807426e626ff70f340067dc9b2cfd
#
_entry.id   5b6807426e626ff70f340067dc9b2cfd
#
_cell.length_a   1.000
_cell.length_b   1.000
_cell.length_c   1.000
_cell.angle_alpha   90.00
_cell.angle_beta   90.00
_cell.angle_gamma   90.00
#
_symmetry.space_group_name_H-M   'P 1'
#
loop_
_entity.id
_entity.type
_entity.pdbx_description
1 polymer ?
#
loop_
_entity_poly.entity_id
_entity_poly.type
_entity_poly.pdbx_seq_one_letter_code
_entity_poly.pdbx_strand_id
1 'polypeptide(L)'
;MAYFSQQLINAVTLGAIYGLIAIGYTMVYGIIGMINFAHGEVFMIGAFISLIGFMICSTLGISSAPVAILLVLLMAMAFTAVYGWTIERTAYRPLRGSFKLAPLISAIGMSILLQNYVQLAQGARPKPAGSIIEGGYTLFSTDGFDVRVAWLQIIIVVVTVVLMAGFSWIIAATPLGRQQRACEQDMKMAALLGVDVDRTISLTFVMGAALAAVAGMMFLMYYGVVDFFIGFLAGLKAFTAAVLGGIGSLPGAMLGGLLIGLIEVFWAAYFSSEYKDVAAFSILVLVLIFRPTGLLGKPEIEKV
;
A
#
# COMPACT_ATOMS: atom_id res chain seq x y z
N MET A 1 17.27 17.11 20.27
CA MET A 1 17.79 16.49 19.01
C MET A 1 17.53 15.00 18.94
N ALA A 2 17.86 14.20 19.97
CA ALA A 2 17.66 12.74 19.96
C ALA A 2 16.19 12.32 19.71
N TYR A 3 15.23 12.93 20.40
CA TYR A 3 13.80 12.66 20.18
C TYR A 3 13.36 12.93 18.74
N PHE A 4 13.79 14.05 18.14
CA PHE A 4 13.51 14.36 16.72
C PHE A 4 14.06 13.27 15.78
N SER A 5 15.30 12.83 16.00
CA SER A 5 15.92 11.78 15.18
C SER A 5 15.16 10.46 15.28
N GLN A 6 14.69 10.10 16.50
CA GLN A 6 13.87 8.90 16.68
C GLN A 6 12.55 9.00 15.93
N GLN A 7 11.87 10.16 16.00
CA GLN A 7 10.62 10.35 15.27
C GLN A 7 10.81 10.36 13.76
N LEU A 8 11.95 10.86 13.28
CA LEU A 8 12.28 10.79 11.85
C LEU A 8 12.43 9.34 11.36
N ILE A 9 13.09 8.47 12.13
CA ILE A 9 13.23 7.04 11.82
C ILE A 9 11.86 6.37 11.79
N ASN A 10 11.01 6.63 12.80
CA ASN A 10 9.66 6.11 12.86
C ASN A 10 8.80 6.59 11.67
N ALA A 11 8.93 7.86 11.32
CA ALA A 11 8.20 8.49 10.22
C ALA A 11 8.59 7.92 8.85
N VAL A 12 9.88 7.71 8.62
CA VAL A 12 10.37 7.06 7.38
C VAL A 12 9.87 5.63 7.28
N THR A 13 9.86 4.90 8.39
CA THR A 13 9.36 3.52 8.43
C THR A 13 7.87 3.45 8.11
N LEU A 14 7.05 4.27 8.77
CA LEU A 14 5.61 4.31 8.53
C LEU A 14 5.30 4.82 7.11
N GLY A 15 6.01 5.84 6.68
CA GLY A 15 5.88 6.39 5.33
C GLY A 15 6.27 5.40 4.24
N ALA A 16 7.24 4.52 4.50
CA ALA A 16 7.62 3.43 3.60
C ALA A 16 6.45 2.43 3.42
N ILE A 17 5.75 2.06 4.51
CA ILE A 17 4.57 1.19 4.44
C ILE A 17 3.44 1.85 3.62
N TYR A 18 3.11 3.11 3.92
CA TYR A 18 2.10 3.85 3.15
C TYR A 18 2.49 4.02 1.69
N GLY A 19 3.77 4.23 1.41
CA GLY A 19 4.32 4.31 0.06
C GLY A 19 4.11 3.03 -0.75
N LEU A 20 4.32 1.84 -0.15
CA LEU A 20 4.05 0.56 -0.81
C LEU A 20 2.57 0.39 -1.19
N ILE A 21 1.65 0.75 -0.29
CA ILE A 21 0.22 0.69 -0.58
C ILE A 21 -0.12 1.72 -1.68
N ALA A 22 0.42 2.94 -1.58
CA ALA A 22 0.18 4.03 -2.54
C ALA A 22 0.70 3.71 -3.95
N ILE A 23 1.82 2.98 -4.08
CA ILE A 23 2.31 2.47 -5.37
C ILE A 23 1.27 1.52 -5.98
N GLY A 24 0.69 0.61 -5.20
CA GLY A 24 -0.37 -0.29 -5.67
C GLY A 24 -1.62 0.47 -6.15
N TYR A 25 -2.05 1.49 -5.41
CA TYR A 25 -3.13 2.40 -5.84
C TYR A 25 -2.82 3.08 -7.16
N THR A 26 -1.64 3.68 -7.26
CA THR A 26 -1.20 4.44 -8.44
C THR A 26 -1.10 3.54 -9.68
N MET A 27 -0.64 2.31 -9.55
CA MET A 27 -0.56 1.35 -10.66
C MET A 27 -1.94 1.01 -11.22
N VAL A 28 -2.91 0.73 -10.34
CA VAL A 28 -4.28 0.39 -10.75
C VAL A 28 -4.98 1.62 -11.32
N TYR A 29 -4.84 2.78 -10.69
CA TYR A 29 -5.41 4.04 -11.19
C TYR A 29 -4.89 4.40 -12.59
N GLY A 30 -3.59 4.28 -12.81
CA GLY A 30 -2.97 4.63 -14.09
C GLY A 30 -3.59 3.89 -15.27
N ILE A 31 -3.99 2.63 -15.11
CA ILE A 31 -4.54 1.84 -16.20
C ILE A 31 -6.06 1.95 -16.34
N ILE A 32 -6.80 2.17 -15.25
CA ILE A 32 -8.28 2.20 -15.27
C ILE A 32 -8.83 3.64 -15.26
N GLY A 33 -8.04 4.59 -14.77
CA GLY A 33 -8.47 5.98 -14.57
C GLY A 33 -9.44 6.17 -13.41
N MET A 34 -9.52 5.20 -12.49
CA MET A 34 -10.43 5.24 -11.34
C MET A 34 -9.80 4.67 -10.09
N ILE A 35 -10.26 5.17 -8.93
CA ILE A 35 -9.74 4.78 -7.62
C ILE A 35 -10.33 3.43 -7.22
N ASN A 36 -9.45 2.48 -6.86
CA ASN A 36 -9.85 1.19 -6.31
C ASN A 36 -9.93 1.26 -4.77
N PHE A 37 -11.06 1.66 -4.21
CA PHE A 37 -11.23 1.71 -2.75
C PHE A 37 -11.10 0.35 -2.05
N ALA A 38 -11.29 -0.76 -2.76
CA ALA A 38 -11.05 -2.09 -2.21
C ALA A 38 -9.58 -2.43 -1.99
N HIS A 39 -8.63 -1.61 -2.49
CA HIS A 39 -7.19 -1.89 -2.37
C HIS A 39 -6.69 -1.86 -0.93
N GLY A 40 -7.25 -0.99 -0.08
CA GLY A 40 -6.96 -0.99 1.35
C GLY A 40 -7.38 -2.28 2.03
N GLU A 41 -8.53 -2.86 1.63
CA GLU A 41 -8.98 -4.13 2.18
C GLU A 41 -8.13 -5.31 1.67
N VAL A 42 -7.58 -5.21 0.47
CA VAL A 42 -6.59 -6.19 -0.03
C VAL A 42 -5.32 -6.17 0.83
N PHE A 43 -4.86 -4.99 1.25
CA PHE A 43 -3.78 -4.85 2.22
C PHE A 43 -4.14 -5.49 3.57
N MET A 44 -5.32 -5.25 4.11
CA MET A 44 -5.82 -5.88 5.35
C MET A 44 -5.81 -7.40 5.22
N ILE A 45 -6.34 -7.95 4.13
CA ILE A 45 -6.33 -9.39 3.86
C ILE A 45 -4.90 -9.93 3.83
N GLY A 46 -3.97 -9.21 3.21
CA GLY A 46 -2.54 -9.54 3.22
C GLY A 46 -1.95 -9.62 4.63
N ALA A 47 -2.32 -8.69 5.51
CA ALA A 47 -1.92 -8.70 6.91
C ALA A 47 -2.49 -9.92 7.68
N PHE A 48 -3.77 -10.25 7.48
CA PHE A 48 -4.38 -11.44 8.09
C PHE A 48 -3.79 -12.75 7.57
N ILE A 49 -3.54 -12.86 6.26
CA ILE A 49 -2.87 -14.03 5.68
C ILE A 49 -1.46 -14.17 6.27
N SER A 50 -0.75 -13.06 6.46
CA SER A 50 0.56 -13.05 7.11
C SER A 50 0.49 -13.50 8.56
N LEU A 51 -0.51 -13.05 9.33
CA LEU A 51 -0.74 -13.51 10.70
C LEU A 51 -0.95 -15.04 10.74
N ILE A 52 -1.83 -15.56 9.89
CA ILE A 52 -2.10 -17.00 9.79
C ILE A 52 -0.82 -17.76 9.39
N GLY A 53 -0.06 -17.22 8.43
CA GLY A 53 1.20 -17.79 7.98
C GLY A 53 2.24 -17.89 9.09
N PHE A 54 2.40 -16.85 9.91
CA PHE A 54 3.30 -16.91 11.07
C PHE A 54 2.82 -17.91 12.13
N MET A 55 1.51 -18.03 12.35
CA MET A 55 0.96 -19.07 13.22
C MET A 55 1.26 -20.47 12.70
N ILE A 56 1.11 -20.71 11.39
CA ILE A 56 1.44 -21.99 10.76
C ILE A 56 2.95 -22.28 10.89
N CYS A 57 3.82 -21.31 10.61
CA CYS A 57 5.26 -21.48 10.78
C CYS A 57 5.64 -21.82 12.22
N SER A 58 5.01 -21.18 13.21
CA SER A 58 5.21 -21.49 14.63
C SER A 58 4.77 -22.91 14.98
N THR A 59 3.60 -23.36 14.50
CA THR A 59 3.11 -24.73 14.76
C THR A 59 3.96 -25.80 14.08
N LEU A 60 4.56 -25.50 12.93
CA LEU A 60 5.50 -26.38 12.23
C LEU A 60 6.90 -26.38 12.82
N GLY A 61 7.16 -25.59 13.87
CA GLY A 61 8.46 -25.51 14.52
C GLY A 61 9.53 -24.77 13.71
N ILE A 62 9.14 -23.94 12.73
CA ILE A 62 10.08 -23.12 11.96
C ILE A 62 10.56 -21.94 12.83
N SER A 63 11.68 -22.14 13.52
CA SER A 63 12.27 -21.16 14.46
C SER A 63 13.13 -20.10 13.76
N SER A 64 13.54 -20.33 12.51
CA SER A 64 14.36 -19.37 11.76
C SER A 64 13.51 -18.19 11.25
N ALA A 65 13.65 -17.02 11.85
CA ALA A 65 12.90 -15.82 11.47
C ALA A 65 13.04 -15.46 9.97
N PRO A 66 14.23 -15.46 9.33
CA PRO A 66 14.34 -15.18 7.90
C PRO A 66 13.55 -16.15 7.02
N VAL A 67 13.57 -17.43 7.34
CA VAL A 67 12.85 -18.47 6.59
C VAL A 67 11.34 -18.30 6.77
N ALA A 68 10.88 -18.07 8.00
CA ALA A 68 9.47 -17.82 8.28
C ALA A 68 8.96 -16.57 7.52
N ILE A 69 9.71 -15.47 7.56
CA ILE A 69 9.36 -14.23 6.86
C ILE A 69 9.27 -14.47 5.35
N LEU A 70 10.24 -15.16 4.76
CA LEU A 70 10.21 -15.45 3.32
C LEU A 70 9.02 -16.32 2.91
N LEU A 71 8.75 -17.39 3.65
CA LEU A 71 7.62 -18.28 3.38
C LEU A 71 6.28 -17.56 3.52
N VAL A 72 6.11 -16.80 4.60
CA VAL A 72 4.89 -16.04 4.85
C VAL A 72 4.71 -14.95 3.80
N LEU A 73 5.79 -14.27 3.39
CA LEU A 73 5.76 -13.28 2.33
C LEU A 73 5.25 -13.86 1.01
N LEU A 74 5.84 -14.97 0.57
CA LEU A 74 5.45 -15.65 -0.68
C LEU A 74 4.00 -16.14 -0.61
N MET A 75 3.60 -16.72 0.53
CA MET A 75 2.23 -17.14 0.77
C MET A 75 1.25 -15.96 0.73
N ALA A 76 1.55 -14.88 1.45
CA ALA A 76 0.71 -13.68 1.48
C ALA A 76 0.58 -13.07 0.09
N MET A 77 1.67 -12.92 -0.66
CA MET A 77 1.65 -12.41 -2.03
C MET A 77 0.80 -13.28 -2.95
N ALA A 78 0.96 -14.62 -2.90
CA ALA A 78 0.23 -15.54 -3.77
C ALA A 78 -1.28 -15.50 -3.51
N PHE A 79 -1.70 -15.63 -2.25
CA PHE A 79 -3.12 -15.61 -1.91
C PHE A 79 -3.76 -14.24 -2.15
N THR A 80 -3.08 -13.16 -1.76
CA THR A 80 -3.61 -11.79 -1.96
C THR A 80 -3.67 -11.43 -3.45
N ALA A 81 -2.76 -11.93 -4.26
CA ALA A 81 -2.82 -11.81 -5.72
C ALA A 81 -4.09 -12.43 -6.31
N VAL A 82 -4.52 -13.60 -5.78
CA VAL A 82 -5.80 -14.22 -6.16
C VAL A 82 -6.99 -13.33 -5.80
N TYR A 83 -6.98 -12.70 -4.60
CA TYR A 83 -8.01 -11.71 -4.24
C TYR A 83 -8.02 -10.53 -5.22
N GLY A 84 -6.86 -9.96 -5.54
CA GLY A 84 -6.76 -8.86 -6.51
C GLY A 84 -7.30 -9.23 -7.88
N TRP A 85 -6.96 -10.41 -8.39
CA TRP A 85 -7.48 -10.95 -9.65
C TRP A 85 -9.00 -11.16 -9.60
N THR A 86 -9.51 -11.72 -8.48
CA THR A 86 -10.94 -11.98 -8.31
C THR A 86 -11.74 -10.68 -8.27
N ILE A 87 -11.25 -9.68 -7.54
CA ILE A 87 -11.87 -8.33 -7.45
C ILE A 87 -11.93 -7.69 -8.84
N GLU A 88 -10.85 -7.74 -9.60
CA GLU A 88 -10.84 -7.24 -10.97
C GLU A 88 -11.90 -7.94 -11.82
N ARG A 89 -11.94 -9.26 -11.79
CA ARG A 89 -12.81 -10.06 -12.65
C ARG A 89 -14.28 -9.93 -12.29
N THR A 90 -14.62 -9.78 -11.03
CA THR A 90 -16.02 -9.76 -10.55
C THR A 90 -16.59 -8.36 -10.39
N ALA A 91 -15.78 -7.40 -9.92
CA ALA A 91 -16.26 -6.07 -9.55
C ALA A 91 -15.92 -4.98 -10.58
N TYR A 92 -14.82 -5.13 -11.34
CA TYR A 92 -14.38 -4.09 -12.27
C TYR A 92 -14.58 -4.44 -13.73
N ARG A 93 -14.21 -5.66 -14.13
CA ARG A 93 -14.30 -6.09 -15.53
C ARG A 93 -15.70 -5.99 -16.13
N PRO A 94 -16.78 -6.40 -15.45
CA PRO A 94 -18.14 -6.30 -15.99
C PRO A 94 -18.63 -4.85 -16.17
N LEU A 95 -18.01 -3.90 -15.45
CA LEU A 95 -18.40 -2.49 -15.45
C LEU A 95 -17.54 -1.62 -16.38
N ARG A 96 -16.61 -2.23 -17.11
CA ARG A 96 -15.80 -1.49 -18.10
C ARG A 96 -16.70 -0.97 -19.23
N GLY A 97 -16.55 0.32 -19.53
CA GLY A 97 -17.39 0.99 -20.53
C GLY A 97 -18.77 1.45 -20.04
N SER A 98 -19.13 1.21 -18.77
CA SER A 98 -20.29 1.80 -18.13
C SER A 98 -20.06 3.26 -17.75
N PHE A 99 -21.08 3.94 -17.19
CA PHE A 99 -20.92 5.30 -16.70
C PHE A 99 -19.86 5.38 -15.57
N LYS A 100 -19.12 6.49 -15.50
CA LYS A 100 -17.92 6.64 -14.67
C LYS A 100 -18.10 6.32 -13.18
N LEU A 101 -19.32 6.48 -12.62
CA LEU A 101 -19.58 6.21 -11.20
C LEU A 101 -19.82 4.71 -10.88
N ALA A 102 -20.17 3.87 -11.88
CA ALA A 102 -20.50 2.46 -11.62
C ALA A 102 -19.33 1.67 -11.03
N PRO A 103 -18.09 1.73 -11.57
CA PRO A 103 -16.95 1.08 -10.94
C PRO A 103 -16.58 1.67 -9.58
N LEU A 104 -16.81 2.98 -9.37
CA LEU A 104 -16.57 3.62 -8.06
C LEU A 104 -17.49 3.04 -6.98
N ILE A 105 -18.80 2.94 -7.29
CA ILE A 105 -19.81 2.35 -6.38
C ILE A 105 -19.46 0.88 -6.12
N SER A 106 -19.08 0.13 -7.16
CA SER A 106 -18.65 -1.26 -7.04
C SER A 106 -17.41 -1.40 -6.15
N ALA A 107 -16.43 -0.50 -6.26
CA ALA A 107 -15.23 -0.48 -5.43
C ALA A 107 -15.56 -0.28 -3.95
N ILE A 108 -16.45 0.66 -3.64
CA ILE A 108 -16.90 0.92 -2.27
C ILE A 108 -17.68 -0.30 -1.74
N GLY A 109 -18.59 -0.86 -2.55
CA GLY A 109 -19.33 -2.07 -2.19
C GLY A 109 -18.41 -3.26 -1.93
N MET A 110 -17.37 -3.44 -2.75
CA MET A 110 -16.36 -4.48 -2.56
C MET A 110 -15.51 -4.25 -1.30
N SER A 111 -15.14 -3.01 -0.98
CA SER A 111 -14.47 -2.66 0.26
C SER A 111 -15.29 -3.09 1.47
N ILE A 112 -16.57 -2.69 1.53
CA ILE A 112 -17.48 -3.07 2.63
C ILE A 112 -17.67 -4.59 2.70
N LEU A 113 -17.78 -5.28 1.56
CA LEU A 113 -17.90 -6.72 1.50
C LEU A 113 -16.68 -7.41 2.09
N LEU A 114 -15.47 -7.03 1.69
CA LEU A 114 -14.23 -7.64 2.16
C LEU A 114 -13.99 -7.36 3.65
N GLN A 115 -14.30 -6.16 4.12
CA GLN A 115 -14.22 -5.79 5.54
C GLN A 115 -15.13 -6.68 6.39
N ASN A 116 -16.42 -6.82 6.00
CA ASN A 116 -17.35 -7.66 6.71
C ASN A 116 -17.00 -9.15 6.59
N TYR A 117 -16.49 -9.59 5.43
CA TYR A 117 -16.01 -10.96 5.26
C TYR A 117 -14.91 -11.30 6.26
N VAL A 118 -13.89 -10.42 6.40
CA VAL A 118 -12.82 -10.63 7.37
C VAL A 118 -13.35 -10.57 8.81
N GLN A 119 -14.26 -9.64 9.12
CA GLN A 119 -14.89 -9.53 10.43
C GLN A 119 -15.65 -10.82 10.81
N LEU A 120 -16.40 -11.41 9.88
CA LEU A 120 -17.13 -12.67 10.12
C LEU A 120 -16.18 -13.87 10.23
N ALA A 121 -15.15 -13.92 9.39
CA ALA A 121 -14.21 -15.04 9.37
C ALA A 121 -13.21 -15.03 10.53
N GLN A 122 -12.75 -13.85 10.94
CA GLN A 122 -11.68 -13.68 11.91
C GLN A 122 -12.16 -13.10 13.26
N GLY A 123 -13.38 -12.58 13.31
CA GLY A 123 -13.96 -11.89 14.47
C GLY A 123 -13.63 -10.40 14.51
N ALA A 124 -14.36 -9.68 15.37
CA ALA A 124 -14.26 -8.23 15.50
C ALA A 124 -13.12 -7.75 16.43
N ARG A 125 -12.50 -8.65 17.18
CA ARG A 125 -11.44 -8.28 18.13
C ARG A 125 -10.10 -8.15 17.44
N PRO A 126 -9.30 -7.11 17.76
CA PRO A 126 -7.92 -7.01 17.32
C PRO A 126 -7.12 -8.27 17.67
N LYS A 127 -6.32 -8.75 16.74
CA LYS A 127 -5.49 -9.94 16.90
C LYS A 127 -4.03 -9.55 17.07
N PRO A 128 -3.41 -9.87 18.22
CA PRO A 128 -2.01 -9.61 18.41
C PRO A 128 -1.16 -10.62 17.63
N ALA A 129 -0.05 -10.13 17.08
CA ALA A 129 1.03 -10.96 16.57
C ALA A 129 2.21 -10.85 17.52
N GLY A 130 2.86 -11.96 17.81
CA GLY A 130 4.11 -11.96 18.58
C GLY A 130 5.21 -11.21 17.82
N SER A 131 6.19 -10.67 18.53
CA SER A 131 7.35 -10.06 17.92
C SER A 131 8.17 -11.13 17.19
N ILE A 132 8.41 -10.93 15.87
CA ILE A 132 9.10 -11.91 15.03
C ILE A 132 10.58 -11.58 14.93
N ILE A 133 10.90 -10.29 14.95
CA ILE A 133 12.26 -9.76 14.93
C ILE A 133 12.43 -8.84 16.12
N GLU A 134 13.34 -9.21 17.02
CA GLU A 134 13.70 -8.42 18.19
C GLU A 134 15.08 -7.78 18.01
N GLY A 135 15.28 -6.68 18.76
CA GLY A 135 16.56 -5.99 18.79
C GLY A 135 16.70 -4.89 17.75
N GLY A 136 17.86 -4.25 17.78
CA GLY A 136 18.17 -3.11 16.95
C GLY A 136 19.53 -2.55 17.28
N TYR A 137 19.90 -1.47 16.61
CA TYR A 137 21.16 -0.77 16.78
C TYR A 137 20.91 0.59 17.44
N THR A 138 21.66 0.91 18.50
CA THR A 138 21.64 2.24 19.10
C THR A 138 22.62 3.12 18.33
N LEU A 139 22.10 4.17 17.68
CA LEU A 139 22.92 5.11 16.90
C LEU A 139 23.73 6.02 17.80
N PHE A 140 23.06 6.65 18.76
CA PHE A 140 23.68 7.51 19.76
C PHE A 140 22.75 7.67 20.96
N SER A 141 23.32 8.05 22.09
CA SER A 141 22.60 8.37 23.32
C SER A 141 22.91 9.82 23.72
N THR A 142 21.88 10.60 24.03
CA THR A 142 22.02 11.98 24.48
C THR A 142 21.05 12.23 25.63
N ASP A 143 21.55 12.73 26.75
CA ASP A 143 20.77 13.07 27.95
C ASP A 143 19.90 11.92 28.47
N GLY A 144 20.40 10.68 28.39
CA GLY A 144 19.68 9.48 28.85
C GLY A 144 18.60 8.99 27.89
N PHE A 145 18.47 9.58 26.69
CA PHE A 145 17.60 9.11 25.62
C PHE A 145 18.40 8.41 24.52
N ASP A 146 18.10 7.11 24.31
CA ASP A 146 18.76 6.30 23.28
C ASP A 146 17.99 6.42 21.96
N VAL A 147 18.65 6.84 20.89
CA VAL A 147 18.13 6.75 19.53
C VAL A 147 18.42 5.36 18.99
N ARG A 148 17.37 4.58 18.77
CA ARG A 148 17.46 3.19 18.33
C ARG A 148 16.79 2.98 16.97
N VAL A 149 17.46 2.20 16.13
CA VAL A 149 16.89 1.68 14.88
C VAL A 149 16.65 0.18 15.07
N ALA A 150 15.40 -0.24 15.05
CA ALA A 150 15.06 -1.65 15.09
C ALA A 150 15.46 -2.34 13.77
N TRP A 151 15.91 -3.58 13.84
CA TRP A 151 16.20 -4.37 12.64
C TRP A 151 15.01 -4.44 11.69
N LEU A 152 13.80 -4.51 12.25
CA LEU A 152 12.56 -4.49 11.49
C LEU A 152 12.38 -3.20 10.68
N GLN A 153 12.71 -2.03 11.22
CA GLN A 153 12.62 -0.73 10.53
C GLN A 153 13.56 -0.69 9.32
N ILE A 154 14.78 -1.21 9.47
CA ILE A 154 15.72 -1.33 8.36
C ILE A 154 15.17 -2.24 7.27
N ILE A 155 14.63 -3.39 7.64
CA ILE A 155 14.04 -4.35 6.71
C ILE A 155 12.88 -3.70 5.94
N ILE A 156 11.97 -3.01 6.62
CA ILE A 156 10.84 -2.32 5.99
C ILE A 156 11.34 -1.32 4.93
N VAL A 157 12.28 -0.46 5.27
CA VAL A 157 12.80 0.55 4.35
C VAL A 157 13.53 -0.10 3.17
N VAL A 158 14.39 -1.08 3.43
CA VAL A 158 15.14 -1.79 2.38
C VAL A 158 14.19 -2.52 1.41
N VAL A 159 13.24 -3.29 1.95
CA VAL A 159 12.26 -4.01 1.13
C VAL A 159 11.43 -3.04 0.29
N THR A 160 11.01 -1.93 0.88
CA THR A 160 10.25 -0.88 0.16
C THR A 160 11.06 -0.29 -0.99
N VAL A 161 12.32 0.08 -0.77
CA VAL A 161 13.19 0.63 -1.82
C VAL A 161 13.45 -0.39 -2.92
N VAL A 162 13.73 -1.64 -2.56
CA VAL A 162 13.96 -2.72 -3.54
C VAL A 162 12.70 -2.98 -4.37
N LEU A 163 11.55 -3.05 -3.75
CA LEU A 163 10.29 -3.24 -4.47
C LEU A 163 9.95 -2.05 -5.36
N MET A 164 10.09 -0.83 -4.86
CA MET A 164 9.89 0.37 -5.68
C MET A 164 10.81 0.38 -6.91
N ALA A 165 12.10 0.10 -6.72
CA ALA A 165 13.05 0.02 -7.83
C ALA A 165 12.70 -1.10 -8.80
N GLY A 166 12.36 -2.29 -8.31
CA GLY A 166 11.95 -3.44 -9.10
C GLY A 166 10.69 -3.18 -9.93
N PHE A 167 9.64 -2.63 -9.31
CA PHE A 167 8.39 -2.28 -10.01
C PHE A 167 8.62 -1.14 -11.02
N SER A 168 9.37 -0.11 -10.65
CA SER A 168 9.73 0.97 -11.57
C SER A 168 10.49 0.42 -12.80
N TRP A 169 11.41 -0.54 -12.59
CA TRP A 169 12.11 -1.22 -13.67
C TRP A 169 11.17 -2.08 -14.53
N ILE A 170 10.25 -2.85 -13.92
CA ILE A 170 9.25 -3.65 -14.64
C ILE A 170 8.40 -2.74 -15.52
N ILE A 171 7.88 -1.64 -15.01
CA ILE A 171 7.07 -0.70 -15.78
C ILE A 171 7.88 0.03 -16.86
N ALA A 172 9.14 0.38 -16.60
CA ALA A 172 9.97 1.10 -17.57
C ALA A 172 10.48 0.20 -18.70
N ALA A 173 10.96 -1.02 -18.39
CA ALA A 173 11.77 -1.82 -19.28
C ALA A 173 11.04 -3.01 -19.93
N THR A 174 9.96 -3.54 -19.29
CA THR A 174 9.35 -4.79 -19.76
C THR A 174 8.23 -4.58 -20.79
N PRO A 175 7.86 -5.63 -21.55
CA PRO A 175 6.67 -5.61 -22.42
C PRO A 175 5.39 -5.26 -21.67
N LEU A 176 5.23 -5.78 -20.44
CA LEU A 176 4.07 -5.51 -19.61
C LEU A 176 3.92 -4.02 -19.30
N GLY A 177 5.02 -3.34 -18.94
CA GLY A 177 4.99 -1.90 -18.70
C GLY A 177 4.68 -1.10 -19.97
N ARG A 178 5.13 -1.54 -21.14
CA ARG A 178 4.73 -0.91 -22.41
C ARG A 178 3.23 -1.07 -22.69
N GLN A 179 2.69 -2.27 -22.47
CA GLN A 179 1.26 -2.55 -22.60
C GLN A 179 0.42 -1.73 -21.62
N GLN A 180 0.88 -1.62 -20.36
CA GLN A 180 0.22 -0.81 -19.33
C GLN A 180 0.17 0.66 -19.75
N ARG A 181 1.27 1.26 -20.18
CA ARG A 181 1.30 2.66 -20.66
C ARG A 181 0.45 2.88 -21.91
N ALA A 182 0.37 1.90 -22.81
CA ALA A 182 -0.51 1.98 -23.98
C ALA A 182 -1.98 1.99 -23.57
N CYS A 183 -2.38 1.11 -22.62
CA CYS A 183 -3.74 1.07 -22.09
C CYS A 183 -4.09 2.35 -21.30
N GLU A 184 -3.13 2.94 -20.59
CA GLU A 184 -3.28 4.21 -19.87
C GLU A 184 -3.57 5.38 -20.83
N GLN A 185 -2.94 5.38 -22.00
CA GLN A 185 -3.18 6.41 -23.01
C GLN A 185 -4.51 6.25 -23.73
N ASP A 186 -4.79 5.08 -24.26
CA ASP A 186 -6.04 4.75 -24.96
C ASP A 186 -6.25 3.23 -25.05
N MET A 187 -7.20 2.72 -24.27
CA MET A 187 -7.52 1.28 -24.24
C MET A 187 -8.03 0.75 -25.59
N LYS A 188 -8.80 1.58 -26.34
CA LYS A 188 -9.36 1.15 -27.63
C LYS A 188 -8.27 1.05 -28.69
N MET A 189 -7.38 2.07 -28.74
CA MET A 189 -6.24 2.06 -29.64
C MET A 189 -5.26 0.94 -29.29
N ALA A 190 -4.97 0.72 -28.00
CA ALA A 190 -4.12 -0.37 -27.55
C ALA A 190 -4.65 -1.73 -28.02
N ALA A 191 -5.96 -1.97 -27.91
CA ALA A 191 -6.59 -3.20 -28.39
C ALA A 191 -6.46 -3.37 -29.92
N LEU A 192 -6.63 -2.29 -30.69
CA LEU A 192 -6.45 -2.32 -32.15
C LEU A 192 -5.00 -2.62 -32.57
N LEU A 193 -4.03 -2.23 -31.73
CA LEU A 193 -2.60 -2.54 -31.92
C LEU A 193 -2.19 -3.93 -31.40
N GLY A 194 -3.17 -4.77 -31.00
CA GLY A 194 -2.93 -6.14 -30.57
C GLY A 194 -2.56 -6.33 -29.10
N VAL A 195 -2.76 -5.30 -28.25
CA VAL A 195 -2.56 -5.43 -26.82
C VAL A 195 -3.78 -6.13 -26.21
N ASP A 196 -3.55 -7.20 -25.46
CA ASP A 196 -4.60 -7.83 -24.65
C ASP A 196 -4.85 -6.96 -23.40
N VAL A 197 -5.84 -6.06 -23.53
CA VAL A 197 -6.22 -5.09 -22.49
C VAL A 197 -6.70 -5.81 -21.24
N ASP A 198 -7.48 -6.87 -21.38
CA ASP A 198 -8.01 -7.63 -20.25
C ASP A 198 -6.90 -8.26 -19.41
N ARG A 199 -5.96 -8.91 -20.07
CA ARG A 199 -4.81 -9.53 -19.42
C ARG A 199 -3.91 -8.48 -18.76
N THR A 200 -3.68 -7.36 -19.44
CA THR A 200 -2.84 -6.27 -18.92
C THR A 200 -3.42 -5.68 -17.64
N ILE A 201 -4.73 -5.42 -17.61
CA ILE A 201 -5.41 -4.90 -16.42
C ILE A 201 -5.39 -5.94 -15.30
N SER A 202 -5.74 -7.20 -15.58
CA SER A 202 -5.72 -8.26 -14.56
C SER A 202 -4.34 -8.43 -13.94
N LEU A 203 -3.25 -8.40 -14.74
CA LEU A 203 -1.89 -8.48 -14.22
C LEU A 203 -1.52 -7.25 -13.37
N THR A 204 -2.00 -6.07 -13.72
CA THR A 204 -1.79 -4.86 -12.91
C THR A 204 -2.47 -4.98 -11.54
N PHE A 205 -3.69 -5.52 -11.47
CA PHE A 205 -4.36 -5.81 -10.20
C PHE A 205 -3.62 -6.84 -9.35
N VAL A 206 -3.15 -7.92 -9.97
CA VAL A 206 -2.34 -8.96 -9.32
C VAL A 206 -1.07 -8.38 -8.71
N MET A 207 -0.34 -7.55 -9.48
CA MET A 207 0.87 -6.89 -9.00
C MET A 207 0.59 -5.91 -7.86
N GLY A 208 -0.44 -5.07 -7.99
CA GLY A 208 -0.87 -4.16 -6.94
C GLY A 208 -1.26 -4.90 -5.65
N ALA A 209 -2.01 -6.01 -5.78
CA ALA A 209 -2.40 -6.84 -4.65
C ALA A 209 -1.20 -7.53 -3.97
N ALA A 210 -0.21 -7.97 -4.75
CA ALA A 210 1.02 -8.53 -4.20
C ALA A 210 1.82 -7.47 -3.39
N LEU A 211 1.89 -6.22 -3.87
CA LEU A 211 2.48 -5.11 -3.11
C LEU A 211 1.71 -4.80 -1.83
N ALA A 212 0.38 -4.81 -1.91
CA ALA A 212 -0.47 -4.61 -0.74
C ALA A 212 -0.25 -5.72 0.32
N ALA A 213 -0.02 -6.97 -0.10
CA ALA A 213 0.32 -8.06 0.81
C ALA A 213 1.65 -7.83 1.53
N VAL A 214 2.68 -7.37 0.81
CA VAL A 214 3.97 -7.03 1.43
C VAL A 214 3.78 -5.92 2.47
N ALA A 215 3.08 -4.85 2.11
CA ALA A 215 2.78 -3.76 3.02
C ALA A 215 1.99 -4.23 4.24
N GLY A 216 1.01 -5.14 4.05
CA GLY A 216 0.22 -5.75 5.13
C GLY A 216 1.06 -6.56 6.10
N MET A 217 1.98 -7.38 5.57
CA MET A 217 2.93 -8.13 6.40
C MET A 217 3.87 -7.19 7.18
N MET A 218 4.41 -6.14 6.54
CA MET A 218 5.27 -5.17 7.20
C MET A 218 4.52 -4.40 8.28
N PHE A 219 3.27 -4.02 8.02
CA PHE A 219 2.39 -3.38 8.99
C PHE A 219 2.13 -4.27 10.21
N LEU A 220 1.76 -5.55 9.98
CA LEU A 220 1.58 -6.54 11.04
C LEU A 220 2.83 -6.67 11.91
N MET A 221 4.01 -6.80 11.30
CA MET A 221 5.27 -6.92 12.03
C MET A 221 5.63 -5.64 12.79
N TYR A 222 5.29 -4.45 12.25
CA TYR A 222 5.62 -3.16 12.86
C TYR A 222 4.72 -2.81 14.05
N TYR A 223 3.39 -2.98 13.88
CA TYR A 223 2.42 -2.66 14.93
C TYR A 223 2.14 -3.82 15.88
N GLY A 224 2.43 -5.06 15.49
CA GLY A 224 2.18 -6.25 16.30
C GLY A 224 0.70 -6.56 16.51
N VAL A 225 -0.21 -5.91 15.78
CA VAL A 225 -1.65 -6.10 15.90
C VAL A 225 -2.35 -5.82 14.58
N VAL A 226 -3.39 -6.61 14.29
CA VAL A 226 -4.29 -6.38 13.15
C VAL A 226 -5.74 -6.49 13.59
N ASP A 227 -6.61 -5.72 12.93
CA ASP A 227 -8.05 -5.80 13.05
C ASP A 227 -8.72 -5.69 11.67
N PHE A 228 -10.01 -5.94 11.62
CA PHE A 228 -10.78 -5.93 10.37
C PHE A 228 -10.99 -4.52 9.77
N PHE A 229 -10.62 -3.46 10.47
CA PHE A 229 -10.83 -2.07 10.04
C PHE A 229 -9.55 -1.38 9.54
N ILE A 230 -8.37 -2.01 9.72
CA ILE A 230 -7.09 -1.40 9.33
C ILE A 230 -7.03 -1.08 7.83
N GLY A 231 -7.73 -1.87 6.99
CA GLY A 231 -7.77 -1.69 5.54
C GLY A 231 -8.34 -0.34 5.14
N PHE A 232 -9.45 0.05 5.76
CA PHE A 232 -10.10 1.32 5.48
C PHE A 232 -9.21 2.51 5.84
N LEU A 233 -8.68 2.56 7.06
CA LEU A 233 -7.86 3.68 7.52
C LEU A 233 -6.53 3.79 6.78
N ALA A 234 -5.79 2.67 6.68
CA ALA A 234 -4.52 2.65 5.95
C ALA A 234 -4.74 2.88 4.45
N GLY A 235 -5.83 2.36 3.90
CA GLY A 235 -6.24 2.57 2.52
C GLY A 235 -6.50 4.05 2.21
N LEU A 236 -7.25 4.77 3.05
CA LEU A 236 -7.49 6.21 2.88
C LEU A 236 -6.18 7.02 2.97
N LYS A 237 -5.28 6.69 3.90
CA LYS A 237 -3.98 7.37 4.02
C LYS A 237 -3.09 7.10 2.81
N ALA A 238 -3.05 5.87 2.34
CA ALA A 238 -2.29 5.51 1.15
C ALA A 238 -2.87 6.13 -0.14
N PHE A 239 -4.19 6.22 -0.23
CA PHE A 239 -4.85 6.98 -1.30
C PHE A 239 -4.45 8.46 -1.22
N THR A 240 -4.52 9.06 -0.03
CA THR A 240 -4.04 10.42 0.21
C THR A 240 -2.59 10.61 -0.22
N ALA A 241 -1.74 9.64 0.11
CA ALA A 241 -0.34 9.62 -0.30
C ALA A 241 -0.17 9.55 -1.83
N ALA A 242 -0.95 8.69 -2.51
CA ALA A 242 -0.93 8.57 -3.96
C ALA A 242 -1.36 9.89 -4.64
N VAL A 243 -2.41 10.53 -4.14
CA VAL A 243 -2.90 11.83 -4.65
C VAL A 243 -1.89 12.94 -4.38
N LEU A 244 -1.37 13.03 -3.16
CA LEU A 244 -0.36 14.01 -2.76
C LEU A 244 0.91 13.87 -3.61
N GLY A 245 1.35 12.65 -3.84
CA GLY A 245 2.53 12.35 -4.66
C GLY A 245 2.34 12.63 -6.14
N GLY A 246 1.12 12.58 -6.61
CA GLY A 246 0.72 12.69 -8.03
C GLY A 246 0.37 11.31 -8.60
N ILE A 247 -0.93 11.11 -8.79
CA ILE A 247 -1.47 9.84 -9.28
C ILE A 247 -0.88 9.53 -10.67
N GLY A 248 -0.51 8.27 -10.91
CA GLY A 248 0.17 7.83 -12.14
C GLY A 248 1.70 7.84 -12.04
N SER A 249 2.28 8.43 -10.99
CA SER A 249 3.74 8.45 -10.77
C SER A 249 4.13 7.53 -9.61
N LEU A 250 4.83 6.41 -9.89
CA LEU A 250 5.33 5.50 -8.84
C LEU A 250 6.27 6.21 -7.84
N PRO A 251 7.29 6.98 -8.30
CA PRO A 251 8.10 7.76 -7.38
C PRO A 251 7.31 8.81 -6.61
N GLY A 252 6.28 9.42 -7.26
CA GLY A 252 5.37 10.35 -6.63
C GLY A 252 4.60 9.72 -5.47
N ALA A 253 3.98 8.57 -5.70
CA ALA A 253 3.24 7.82 -4.68
C ALA A 253 4.14 7.48 -3.47
N MET A 254 5.38 7.09 -3.72
CA MET A 254 6.34 6.82 -2.64
C MET A 254 6.68 8.08 -1.84
N LEU A 255 6.95 9.20 -2.50
CA LEU A 255 7.19 10.48 -1.82
C LEU A 255 5.96 10.94 -1.04
N GLY A 256 4.77 10.78 -1.61
CA GLY A 256 3.52 11.04 -0.89
C GLY A 256 3.37 10.18 0.36
N GLY A 257 3.70 8.89 0.28
CA GLY A 257 3.71 7.99 1.43
C GLY A 257 4.67 8.44 2.52
N LEU A 258 5.90 8.81 2.15
CA LEU A 258 6.88 9.35 3.09
C LEU A 258 6.39 10.65 3.76
N LEU A 259 5.77 11.55 3.00
CA LEU A 259 5.23 12.79 3.55
C LEU A 259 4.07 12.54 4.51
N ILE A 260 3.13 11.65 4.18
CA ILE A 260 2.03 11.29 5.08
C ILE A 260 2.58 10.65 6.37
N GLY A 261 3.57 9.76 6.26
CA GLY A 261 4.24 9.18 7.43
C GLY A 261 4.95 10.23 8.30
N LEU A 262 5.64 11.20 7.67
CA LEU A 262 6.25 12.33 8.37
C LEU A 262 5.19 13.15 9.11
N ILE A 263 4.13 13.57 8.42
CA ILE A 263 3.06 14.38 9.02
C ILE A 263 2.44 13.65 10.20
N GLU A 264 2.05 12.39 10.03
CA GLU A 264 1.38 11.58 11.05
C GLU A 264 2.25 11.41 12.30
N VAL A 265 3.51 11.01 12.13
CA VAL A 265 4.42 10.74 13.25
C VAL A 265 4.81 12.02 13.98
N PHE A 266 5.14 13.10 13.24
CA PHE A 266 5.51 14.35 13.87
C PHE A 266 4.32 15.03 14.54
N TRP A 267 3.13 14.96 13.94
CA TRP A 267 1.92 15.49 14.58
C TRP A 267 1.60 14.75 15.87
N ALA A 268 1.64 13.41 15.85
CA ALA A 268 1.42 12.59 17.03
C ALA A 268 2.47 12.82 18.14
N ALA A 269 3.72 13.12 17.76
CA ALA A 269 4.83 13.30 18.68
C ALA A 269 4.87 14.69 19.36
N TYR A 270 4.45 15.75 18.66
CA TYR A 270 4.61 17.13 19.12
C TYR A 270 3.27 17.84 19.43
N PHE A 271 2.14 17.32 18.94
CA PHE A 271 0.82 17.90 19.18
C PHE A 271 -0.09 16.89 19.86
N SER A 272 -0.98 16.22 19.11
CA SER A 272 -1.92 15.25 19.64
C SER A 272 -2.04 14.04 18.71
N SER A 273 -1.98 12.84 19.28
CA SER A 273 -2.18 11.60 18.55
C SER A 273 -3.61 11.43 18.00
N GLU A 274 -4.60 12.08 18.63
CA GLU A 274 -6.01 11.99 18.21
C GLU A 274 -6.27 12.72 16.89
N TYR A 275 -5.54 13.83 16.63
CA TYR A 275 -5.73 14.67 15.43
C TYR A 275 -4.72 14.41 14.31
N LYS A 276 -3.90 13.36 14.41
CA LYS A 276 -2.88 13.03 13.40
C LYS A 276 -3.47 12.78 12.01
N ASP A 277 -4.65 12.15 11.95
CA ASP A 277 -5.35 11.87 10.70
C ASP A 277 -5.95 13.14 10.09
N VAL A 278 -6.50 14.01 10.95
CA VAL A 278 -7.00 15.33 10.52
C VAL A 278 -5.87 16.17 9.92
N ALA A 279 -4.67 16.15 10.51
CA ALA A 279 -3.50 16.86 9.97
C ALA A 279 -3.11 16.31 8.58
N ALA A 280 -3.04 14.98 8.42
CA ALA A 280 -2.70 14.36 7.15
C ALA A 280 -3.70 14.71 6.04
N PHE A 281 -5.01 14.64 6.31
CA PHE A 281 -6.05 14.99 5.34
C PHE A 281 -6.13 16.50 5.07
N SER A 282 -5.87 17.36 6.07
CA SER A 282 -5.81 18.81 5.87
C SER A 282 -4.69 19.21 4.91
N ILE A 283 -3.52 18.58 5.03
CA ILE A 283 -2.41 18.83 4.11
C ILE A 283 -2.74 18.34 2.70
N LEU A 284 -3.44 17.20 2.56
CA LEU A 284 -3.93 16.76 1.25
C LEU A 284 -4.80 17.86 0.61
N VAL A 285 -5.79 18.38 1.35
CA VAL A 285 -6.70 19.43 0.85
C VAL A 285 -5.91 20.66 0.42
N LEU A 286 -4.97 21.12 1.25
CA LEU A 286 -4.12 22.25 0.92
C LEU A 286 -3.29 22.00 -0.35
N VAL A 287 -2.66 20.83 -0.47
CA VAL A 287 -1.87 20.52 -1.67
C VAL A 287 -2.75 20.47 -2.91
N LEU A 288 -3.95 19.88 -2.84
CA LEU A 288 -4.86 19.83 -4.00
C LEU A 288 -5.36 21.20 -4.44
N ILE A 289 -5.52 22.15 -3.50
CA ILE A 289 -5.89 23.55 -3.84
C ILE A 289 -4.75 24.23 -4.61
N PHE A 290 -3.50 24.08 -4.18
CA PHE A 290 -2.34 24.77 -4.78
C PHE A 290 -1.67 23.98 -5.92
N ARG A 291 -1.74 22.64 -5.88
CA ARG A 291 -1.16 21.72 -6.86
C ARG A 291 -2.11 20.55 -7.14
N PRO A 292 -3.14 20.74 -7.96
CA PRO A 292 -4.16 19.69 -8.22
C PRO A 292 -3.58 18.42 -8.87
N THR A 293 -2.41 18.50 -9.51
CA THR A 293 -1.71 17.35 -10.09
C THR A 293 -0.86 16.56 -9.06
N GLY A 294 -0.79 17.02 -7.82
CA GLY A 294 0.15 16.52 -6.82
C GLY A 294 1.59 16.98 -7.05
N LEU A 295 2.55 16.39 -6.35
CA LEU A 295 3.96 16.83 -6.36
C LEU A 295 4.68 16.45 -7.66
N LEU A 296 4.50 15.21 -8.15
CA LEU A 296 5.15 14.64 -9.33
C LEU A 296 4.17 14.11 -10.38
N GLY A 297 2.88 14.49 -10.29
CA GLY A 297 1.87 14.13 -11.28
C GLY A 297 2.05 14.89 -12.59
N LYS A 298 1.57 14.29 -13.65
CA LYS A 298 1.50 14.94 -14.98
C LYS A 298 0.13 15.60 -15.13
N PRO A 299 0.05 16.80 -15.72
CA PRO A 299 -1.24 17.40 -16.02
C PRO A 299 -2.00 16.51 -17.02
N GLU A 300 -3.27 16.21 -16.72
CA GLU A 300 -4.14 15.54 -17.68
C GLU A 300 -4.41 16.51 -18.83
N ILE A 301 -3.99 16.13 -20.03
CA ILE A 301 -4.37 16.85 -21.24
C ILE A 301 -5.78 16.37 -21.57
N GLU A 302 -6.79 17.24 -21.36
CA GLU A 302 -8.14 16.98 -21.86
C GLU A 302 -8.04 16.75 -23.39
N LYS A 303 -8.30 15.53 -23.80
CA LYS A 303 -8.46 15.22 -25.22
C LYS A 303 -9.84 15.71 -25.63
N VAL A 304 -9.89 16.82 -26.34
CA VAL A 304 -11.08 17.36 -26.99
C VAL A 304 -11.55 16.42 -28.10
#